data_a9b02a1aeb565fb0a4f35c2d5a42c283
#
_entry.id   a9b02a1aeb565fb0a4f35c2d5a42c283
#
_cell.length_a   1.000
_cell.length_b   1.000
_cell.length_c   1.000
_cell.angle_alpha   90.00
_cell.angle_beta   90.00
_cell.angle_gamma   90.00
#
_symmetry.space_group_name_H-M   'P 1'
#
loop_
_entity.id
_entity.type
_entity.pdbx_description
1 polymer ?
#
loop_
_entity_poly.entity_id
_entity_poly.type
_entity_poly.pdbx_seq_one_letter_code
_entity_poly.pdbx_strand_id
1 'polypeptide(L)'
;RHMLELEELKLVEQFEFDGYLLLNGGYCTIGSQIIYDNKIPQEDLKEIVKIVKENNYPCLFIESNQMYITHVNQRVIDAQASISTMIPPISNQINIDNIYQVDPYVDEKGIKEIIKNTKHVKVTKWHDYAYDIVPKTGGKAAAIQAVSKHFGYQKEELMAFGDGHNDIEMLDVVGYPIVMENGSDEVKQHACYICDDVEKEGILKGLKHFNLID
;
A
#
# COMPACT_ATOMS: atom_id res chain seq x y z
N ARG A 1 -0.21 0.21 3.98
CA ARG A 1 0.04 1.09 5.16
C ARG A 1 1.52 1.16 5.46
N HIS A 2 1.95 2.18 6.18
CA HIS A 2 3.29 2.34 6.73
C HIS A 2 3.38 1.66 8.12
N MET A 3 4.59 1.24 8.56
CA MET A 3 4.78 0.63 9.89
C MET A 3 4.31 1.55 11.02
N LEU A 4 4.61 2.85 10.95
CA LEU A 4 4.17 3.83 11.95
C LEU A 4 2.65 3.87 12.15
N GLU A 5 1.87 3.67 11.07
CA GLU A 5 0.41 3.59 11.17
C GLU A 5 -0.05 2.29 11.87
N LEU A 6 0.64 1.18 11.65
CA LEU A 6 0.34 -0.09 12.33
C LEU A 6 0.69 -0.02 13.83
N GLU A 7 1.78 0.66 14.17
CA GLU A 7 2.18 0.92 15.56
C GLU A 7 1.16 1.84 16.26
N GLU A 8 0.73 2.91 15.61
CA GLU A 8 -0.29 3.83 16.14
C GLU A 8 -1.63 3.13 16.38
N LEU A 9 -2.03 2.25 15.45
CA LEU A 9 -3.22 1.42 15.59
C LEU A 9 -3.04 0.27 16.59
N LYS A 10 -1.85 0.11 17.18
CA LYS A 10 -1.47 -0.97 18.10
C LYS A 10 -1.67 -2.37 17.53
N LEU A 11 -1.66 -2.52 16.23
CA LEU A 11 -1.84 -3.83 15.60
C LEU A 11 -0.61 -4.72 15.82
N VAL A 12 0.59 -4.14 15.79
CA VAL A 12 1.86 -4.86 16.03
C VAL A 12 2.04 -5.30 17.48
N GLU A 13 1.33 -4.67 18.43
CA GLU A 13 1.35 -5.06 19.86
C GLU A 13 0.38 -6.21 20.16
N GLN A 14 -0.66 -6.38 19.33
CA GLN A 14 -1.72 -7.36 19.56
C GLN A 14 -1.44 -8.71 18.90
N PHE A 15 -0.64 -8.74 17.85
CA PHE A 15 -0.36 -9.94 17.06
C PHE A 15 1.14 -10.07 16.78
N GLU A 16 1.66 -11.28 16.98
CA GLU A 16 3.01 -11.64 16.55
C GLU A 16 2.97 -12.05 15.08
N PHE A 17 3.42 -11.15 14.20
CA PHE A 17 3.56 -11.45 12.78
C PHE A 17 5.00 -11.85 12.46
N ASP A 18 5.20 -12.86 11.63
CA ASP A 18 6.54 -13.26 11.15
C ASP A 18 7.18 -12.18 10.26
N GLY A 19 6.37 -11.37 9.59
CA GLY A 19 6.83 -10.30 8.72
C GLY A 19 5.75 -9.34 8.26
N TYR A 20 6.17 -8.33 7.52
CA TYR A 20 5.32 -7.24 7.06
C TYR A 20 5.54 -6.95 5.59
N LEU A 21 4.43 -6.87 4.84
CA LEU A 21 4.41 -6.35 3.48
C LEU A 21 3.76 -4.96 3.51
N LEU A 22 4.58 -3.93 3.42
CA LEU A 22 4.20 -2.54 3.62
C LEU A 22 4.22 -1.75 2.30
N LEU A 23 3.68 -0.52 2.33
CA LEU A 23 3.77 0.46 1.25
C LEU A 23 3.29 -0.12 -0.09
N ASN A 24 2.06 -0.65 -0.11
CA ASN A 24 1.48 -1.34 -1.27
C ASN A 24 2.37 -2.47 -1.83
N GLY A 25 3.12 -3.16 -0.95
CA GLY A 25 4.06 -4.21 -1.33
C GLY A 25 5.41 -3.66 -1.84
N GLY A 26 5.72 -2.40 -1.63
CA GLY A 26 7.01 -1.80 -1.99
C GLY A 26 8.14 -2.17 -1.04
N TYR A 27 7.81 -2.53 0.20
CA TYR A 27 8.78 -2.88 1.23
C TYR A 27 8.30 -4.10 2.02
N CYS A 28 9.14 -5.13 2.10
CA CYS A 28 8.81 -6.34 2.81
C CYS A 28 9.94 -6.78 3.75
N THR A 29 9.57 -7.10 4.99
CA THR A 29 10.50 -7.62 6.00
C THR A 29 9.98 -8.91 6.61
N ILE A 30 10.90 -9.83 6.93
CA ILE A 30 10.67 -11.00 7.77
C ILE A 30 11.60 -10.89 8.97
N GLY A 31 11.04 -10.74 10.16
CA GLY A 31 11.83 -10.32 11.32
C GLY A 31 12.59 -9.02 11.03
N SER A 32 13.91 -9.05 11.18
CA SER A 32 14.79 -7.91 10.89
C SER A 32 15.36 -7.89 9.46
N GLN A 33 15.06 -8.90 8.65
CA GLN A 33 15.61 -9.03 7.29
C GLN A 33 14.69 -8.37 6.25
N ILE A 34 15.27 -7.52 5.40
CA ILE A 34 14.57 -6.98 4.22
C ILE A 34 14.56 -8.05 3.13
N ILE A 35 13.36 -8.47 2.72
CA ILE A 35 13.15 -9.50 1.69
C ILE A 35 12.85 -8.86 0.34
N TYR A 36 12.20 -7.71 0.34
CA TYR A 36 11.85 -6.97 -0.87
C TYR A 36 11.95 -5.47 -0.63
N ASP A 37 12.58 -4.77 -1.57
CA ASP A 37 12.88 -3.33 -1.50
C ASP A 37 12.70 -2.72 -2.89
N ASN A 38 11.59 -2.01 -3.12
CA ASN A 38 11.22 -1.47 -4.42
C ASN A 38 10.84 0.02 -4.33
N LYS A 39 11.85 0.86 -4.44
CA LYS A 39 11.74 2.31 -4.37
C LYS A 39 11.33 2.93 -5.70
N ILE A 40 10.76 4.12 -5.65
CA ILE A 40 10.57 4.93 -6.86
C ILE A 40 11.96 5.26 -7.45
N PRO A 41 12.20 4.98 -8.75
CA PRO A 41 13.45 5.34 -9.39
C PRO A 41 13.77 6.82 -9.25
N GLN A 42 15.01 7.13 -8.93
CA GLN A 42 15.45 8.52 -8.68
C GLN A 42 15.17 9.47 -9.85
N GLU A 43 15.25 9.00 -11.08
CA GLU A 43 14.94 9.82 -12.26
C GLU A 43 13.49 10.31 -12.25
N ASP A 44 12.53 9.42 -11.96
CA ASP A 44 11.12 9.78 -11.85
C ASP A 44 10.87 10.64 -10.60
N LEU A 45 11.49 10.30 -9.48
CA LEU A 45 11.31 11.06 -8.24
C LEU A 45 11.83 12.51 -8.36
N LYS A 46 12.93 12.75 -9.07
CA LYS A 46 13.42 14.10 -9.33
C LYS A 46 12.42 14.93 -10.13
N GLU A 47 11.77 14.35 -11.14
CA GLU A 47 10.73 15.02 -11.92
C GLU A 47 9.49 15.31 -11.05
N ILE A 48 9.04 14.35 -10.25
CA ILE A 48 7.92 14.53 -9.31
C ILE A 48 8.21 15.68 -8.35
N VAL A 49 9.36 15.64 -7.66
CA VAL A 49 9.76 16.65 -6.67
C VAL A 49 9.86 18.04 -7.30
N LYS A 50 10.38 18.13 -8.53
CA LYS A 50 10.47 19.39 -9.28
C LYS A 50 9.08 20.00 -9.46
N ILE A 51 8.12 19.25 -10.03
CA ILE A 51 6.77 19.74 -10.31
C ILE A 51 6.01 20.05 -9.02
N VAL A 52 6.16 19.22 -7.98
CA VAL A 52 5.56 19.45 -6.65
C VAL A 52 6.02 20.78 -6.07
N LYS A 53 7.32 21.09 -6.15
CA LYS A 53 7.90 22.36 -5.66
C LYS A 53 7.50 23.56 -6.51
N GLU A 54 7.57 23.46 -7.84
CA GLU A 54 7.24 24.54 -8.77
C GLU A 54 5.77 24.99 -8.63
N ASN A 55 4.84 24.06 -8.37
CA ASN A 55 3.41 24.36 -8.27
C ASN A 55 2.94 24.46 -6.81
N ASN A 56 3.84 24.30 -5.84
CA ASN A 56 3.51 24.27 -4.41
C ASN A 56 2.36 23.29 -4.10
N TYR A 57 2.43 22.06 -4.65
CA TYR A 57 1.44 21.03 -4.38
C TYR A 57 1.67 20.39 -3.00
N PRO A 58 0.62 20.20 -2.18
CA PRO A 58 0.73 19.40 -0.96
C PRO A 58 0.99 17.95 -1.35
N CYS A 59 2.05 17.37 -0.79
CA CYS A 59 2.51 16.06 -1.20
C CYS A 59 3.15 15.32 -0.02
N LEU A 60 2.68 14.12 0.25
CA LEU A 60 3.23 13.20 1.23
C LEU A 60 4.33 12.37 0.57
N PHE A 61 5.45 12.24 1.22
CA PHE A 61 6.58 11.39 0.83
C PHE A 61 6.75 10.30 1.88
N ILE A 62 6.84 9.05 1.42
CA ILE A 62 6.85 7.87 2.29
C ILE A 62 8.15 7.10 2.08
N GLU A 63 8.96 7.05 3.14
CA GLU A 63 10.16 6.24 3.28
C GLU A 63 9.84 4.93 4.02
N SER A 64 10.78 4.03 4.19
CA SER A 64 10.58 2.80 4.97
C SER A 64 10.39 3.03 6.47
N ASN A 65 10.97 4.11 7.01
CA ASN A 65 11.05 4.40 8.45
C ASN A 65 10.42 5.73 8.85
N GLN A 66 10.00 6.54 7.92
CA GLN A 66 9.33 7.82 8.17
C GLN A 66 8.43 8.23 7.01
N MET A 67 7.51 9.14 7.30
CA MET A 67 6.69 9.81 6.30
C MET A 67 6.54 11.29 6.68
N TYR A 68 6.46 12.15 5.69
CA TYR A 68 6.32 13.59 5.89
C TYR A 68 5.63 14.26 4.72
N ILE A 69 4.94 15.36 5.00
CA ILE A 69 4.19 16.14 4.01
C ILE A 69 4.83 17.51 3.77
N THR A 70 4.78 18.02 2.54
CA THR A 70 5.36 19.34 2.20
C THR A 70 4.63 20.49 2.90
N HIS A 71 3.32 20.46 2.92
CA HIS A 71 2.46 21.38 3.68
C HIS A 71 1.03 20.84 3.75
N VAL A 72 0.18 21.46 4.57
CA VAL A 72 -1.19 21.03 4.80
C VAL A 72 -2.16 22.09 4.28
N ASN A 73 -3.18 21.66 3.54
CA ASN A 73 -4.32 22.46 3.12
C ASN A 73 -5.62 21.68 3.35
N GLN A 74 -6.77 22.25 2.97
CA GLN A 74 -8.07 21.61 3.20
C GLN A 74 -8.19 20.25 2.50
N ARG A 75 -7.62 20.07 1.29
CA ARG A 75 -7.63 18.78 0.57
C ARG A 75 -6.93 17.67 1.34
N VAL A 76 -5.81 17.99 2.00
CA VAL A 76 -5.09 17.05 2.87
C VAL A 76 -5.95 16.66 4.07
N ILE A 77 -6.54 17.65 4.75
CA ILE A 77 -7.38 17.42 5.93
C ILE A 77 -8.55 16.50 5.58
N ASP A 78 -9.28 16.81 4.50
CA ASP A 78 -10.47 16.06 4.09
C ASP A 78 -10.10 14.62 3.68
N ALA A 79 -9.02 14.46 2.91
CA ALA A 79 -8.56 13.14 2.46
C ALA A 79 -8.07 12.28 3.64
N GLN A 80 -7.24 12.82 4.53
CA GLN A 80 -6.76 12.06 5.69
C GLN A 80 -7.89 11.70 6.67
N ALA A 81 -8.85 12.59 6.86
CA ALA A 81 -10.03 12.32 7.68
C ALA A 81 -10.88 11.17 7.11
N SER A 82 -10.99 11.06 5.78
CA SER A 82 -11.79 10.01 5.12
C SER A 82 -11.27 8.59 5.38
N ILE A 83 -9.99 8.45 5.67
CA ILE A 83 -9.33 7.16 5.98
C ILE A 83 -8.90 7.04 7.44
N SER A 84 -9.30 8.00 8.29
CA SER A 84 -9.01 8.02 9.73
C SER A 84 -7.51 7.90 10.06
N THR A 85 -6.65 8.60 9.31
CA THR A 85 -5.21 8.64 9.54
C THR A 85 -4.73 10.02 9.95
N MET A 86 -3.62 10.06 10.69
CA MET A 86 -2.98 11.32 11.09
C MET A 86 -2.38 12.05 9.90
N ILE A 87 -2.26 13.36 10.03
CA ILE A 87 -1.47 14.19 9.12
C ILE A 87 0.00 14.08 9.56
N PRO A 88 0.90 13.56 8.69
CA PRO A 88 2.31 13.43 9.01
C PRO A 88 3.01 14.77 9.26
N PRO A 89 4.19 14.77 9.91
CA PRO A 89 4.99 15.97 10.12
C PRO A 89 5.29 16.72 8.83
N ILE A 90 5.34 18.05 8.89
CA ILE A 90 5.72 18.88 7.74
C ILE A 90 7.24 18.88 7.58
N SER A 91 7.70 18.54 6.38
CA SER A 91 9.11 18.65 5.99
C SER A 91 9.25 18.96 4.50
N ASN A 92 10.19 19.85 4.18
CA ASN A 92 10.61 20.14 2.79
C ASN A 92 11.96 19.52 2.43
N GLN A 93 12.54 18.73 3.35
CA GLN A 93 13.75 17.96 3.11
C GLN A 93 13.36 16.59 2.57
N ILE A 94 13.41 16.41 1.27
CA ILE A 94 13.00 15.19 0.58
C ILE A 94 14.23 14.33 0.31
N ASN A 95 14.24 13.12 0.88
CA ASN A 95 15.29 12.13 0.67
C ASN A 95 14.99 11.33 -0.62
N ILE A 96 15.56 11.78 -1.74
CA ILE A 96 15.32 11.16 -3.05
C ILE A 96 15.87 9.72 -3.21
N ASP A 97 16.60 9.22 -2.24
CA ASP A 97 17.22 7.89 -2.29
C ASP A 97 16.37 6.81 -1.61
N ASN A 98 15.32 7.21 -0.88
CA ASN A 98 14.59 6.27 -0.02
C ASN A 98 13.06 6.43 -0.06
N ILE A 99 12.48 6.85 -1.19
CA ILE A 99 11.03 7.03 -1.32
C ILE A 99 10.41 5.81 -2.03
N TYR A 100 9.39 5.24 -1.41
CA TYR A 100 8.61 4.11 -1.91
C TYR A 100 7.28 4.53 -2.51
N GLN A 101 6.69 5.58 -1.96
CA GLN A 101 5.38 6.08 -2.37
C GLN A 101 5.34 7.60 -2.22
N VAL A 102 4.62 8.25 -3.10
CA VAL A 102 4.37 9.70 -3.06
C VAL A 102 2.88 9.92 -3.23
N ASP A 103 2.24 10.64 -2.28
CA ASP A 103 0.81 10.90 -2.31
C ASP A 103 0.55 12.40 -2.49
N PRO A 104 0.32 12.87 -3.72
CA PRO A 104 -0.08 14.24 -3.97
C PRO A 104 -1.57 14.46 -3.72
N TYR A 105 -1.89 15.58 -3.08
CA TYR A 105 -3.26 16.02 -2.81
C TYR A 105 -3.70 17.09 -3.81
N VAL A 106 -3.99 16.64 -5.02
CA VAL A 106 -4.25 17.48 -6.20
C VAL A 106 -5.51 17.01 -6.94
N ASP A 107 -5.97 17.80 -7.91
CA ASP A 107 -6.98 17.39 -8.87
C ASP A 107 -6.37 16.59 -10.05
N GLU A 108 -7.21 16.18 -10.99
CA GLU A 108 -6.77 15.42 -12.19
C GLU A 108 -5.75 16.19 -13.04
N LYS A 109 -5.80 17.50 -13.08
CA LYS A 109 -4.84 18.30 -13.81
C LYS A 109 -3.48 18.24 -13.12
N GLY A 110 -3.47 18.43 -11.80
CA GLY A 110 -2.25 18.37 -11.01
C GLY A 110 -1.54 17.03 -11.09
N ILE A 111 -2.28 15.90 -10.97
CA ILE A 111 -1.63 14.58 -11.08
C ILE A 111 -1.05 14.33 -12.48
N LYS A 112 -1.74 14.75 -13.56
CA LYS A 112 -1.21 14.64 -14.92
C LYS A 112 0.06 15.47 -15.13
N GLU A 113 0.16 16.64 -14.50
CA GLU A 113 1.37 17.47 -14.52
C GLU A 113 2.53 16.80 -13.77
N ILE A 114 2.26 16.25 -12.57
CA ILE A 114 3.28 15.59 -11.74
C ILE A 114 3.92 14.41 -12.47
N ILE A 115 3.13 13.57 -13.12
CA ILE A 115 3.64 12.34 -13.75
C ILE A 115 4.05 12.50 -15.22
N LYS A 116 3.90 13.68 -15.81
CA LYS A 116 4.08 13.92 -17.26
C LYS A 116 5.39 13.38 -17.84
N ASN A 117 6.48 13.52 -17.08
CA ASN A 117 7.82 13.14 -17.51
C ASN A 117 8.34 11.87 -16.81
N THR A 118 7.49 11.19 -16.03
CA THR A 118 7.85 9.93 -15.37
C THR A 118 7.63 8.73 -16.30
N LYS A 119 8.38 7.65 -16.10
CA LYS A 119 8.35 6.46 -16.94
C LYS A 119 8.03 5.18 -16.16
N HIS A 120 8.45 5.11 -14.91
CA HIS A 120 8.51 3.88 -14.12
C HIS A 120 7.53 3.87 -12.95
N VAL A 121 6.62 4.84 -12.87
CA VAL A 121 5.59 4.91 -11.83
C VAL A 121 4.19 4.67 -12.39
N LYS A 122 3.33 4.11 -11.57
CA LYS A 122 1.88 4.01 -11.77
C LYS A 122 1.15 4.86 -10.73
N VAL A 123 -0.10 5.24 -11.04
CA VAL A 123 -0.92 6.10 -10.20
C VAL A 123 -2.24 5.41 -9.91
N THR A 124 -2.66 5.46 -8.64
CA THR A 124 -3.99 5.00 -8.21
C THR A 124 -4.70 6.14 -7.50
N LYS A 125 -5.93 6.42 -7.90
CA LYS A 125 -6.79 7.40 -7.22
C LYS A 125 -7.52 6.70 -6.06
N TRP A 126 -7.48 7.30 -4.85
CA TRP A 126 -8.20 6.77 -3.69
C TRP A 126 -9.14 7.81 -3.02
N HIS A 127 -9.00 9.09 -3.37
CA HIS A 127 -9.89 10.17 -2.95
C HIS A 127 -10.07 11.16 -4.10
N ASP A 128 -11.05 12.06 -4.03
CA ASP A 128 -11.28 13.05 -5.11
C ASP A 128 -10.05 13.93 -5.40
N TYR A 129 -9.23 14.15 -4.39
CA TYR A 129 -8.02 14.97 -4.47
C TYR A 129 -6.75 14.24 -4.03
N ALA A 130 -6.77 12.90 -3.89
CA ALA A 130 -5.59 12.17 -3.44
C ALA A 130 -5.29 10.96 -4.29
N TYR A 131 -4.01 10.75 -4.54
CA TYR A 131 -3.48 9.69 -5.40
C TYR A 131 -2.25 9.06 -4.75
N ASP A 132 -2.05 7.77 -4.99
CA ASP A 132 -0.79 7.07 -4.72
C ASP A 132 0.03 7.03 -6.00
N ILE A 133 1.29 7.47 -5.95
CA ILE A 133 2.31 7.26 -6.98
C ILE A 133 3.28 6.22 -6.44
N VAL A 134 3.34 5.05 -7.10
CA VAL A 134 4.20 3.93 -6.72
C VAL A 134 4.96 3.39 -7.94
N PRO A 135 6.04 2.61 -7.79
CA PRO A 135 6.70 1.98 -8.93
C PRO A 135 5.75 1.11 -9.77
N LYS A 136 5.89 1.11 -11.08
CA LYS A 136 5.14 0.21 -11.98
C LYS A 136 5.47 -1.26 -11.75
N THR A 137 6.75 -1.53 -11.46
CA THR A 137 7.23 -2.85 -11.06
C THR A 137 6.99 -3.02 -9.57
N GLY A 138 6.51 -4.17 -9.16
CA GLY A 138 6.23 -4.40 -7.75
C GLY A 138 4.75 -4.48 -7.45
N GLY A 139 4.38 -4.11 -6.23
CA GLY A 139 3.03 -4.28 -5.71
C GLY A 139 2.92 -5.49 -4.79
N LYS A 140 1.73 -5.75 -4.28
CA LYS A 140 1.47 -6.83 -3.30
C LYS A 140 1.86 -8.20 -3.85
N ALA A 141 1.59 -8.46 -5.14
CA ALA A 141 1.97 -9.71 -5.80
C ALA A 141 3.48 -9.95 -5.81
N ALA A 142 4.27 -8.93 -6.18
CA ALA A 142 5.72 -9.04 -6.22
C ALA A 142 6.33 -9.29 -4.83
N ALA A 143 5.80 -8.64 -3.79
CA ALA A 143 6.21 -8.85 -2.41
C ALA A 143 5.90 -10.30 -1.96
N ILE A 144 4.70 -10.82 -2.25
CA ILE A 144 4.33 -12.20 -1.95
C ILE A 144 5.25 -13.18 -2.68
N GLN A 145 5.53 -12.96 -3.95
CA GLN A 145 6.46 -13.80 -4.72
C GLN A 145 7.88 -13.79 -4.12
N ALA A 146 8.35 -12.64 -3.64
CA ALA A 146 9.63 -12.54 -2.96
C ALA A 146 9.66 -13.34 -1.65
N VAL A 147 8.59 -13.29 -0.84
CA VAL A 147 8.43 -14.09 0.37
C VAL A 147 8.35 -15.57 0.03
N SER A 148 7.53 -15.96 -0.96
CA SER A 148 7.40 -17.35 -1.40
C SER A 148 8.76 -17.93 -1.84
N LYS A 149 9.51 -17.15 -2.62
CA LYS A 149 10.85 -17.54 -3.04
C LYS A 149 11.82 -17.68 -1.86
N HIS A 150 11.72 -16.78 -0.87
CA HIS A 150 12.58 -16.82 0.31
C HIS A 150 12.39 -18.09 1.14
N PHE A 151 11.13 -18.51 1.34
CA PHE A 151 10.77 -19.69 2.11
C PHE A 151 10.62 -20.98 1.30
N GLY A 152 10.60 -20.88 -0.03
CA GLY A 152 10.37 -22.02 -0.93
C GLY A 152 8.90 -22.43 -1.05
N TYR A 153 7.96 -21.58 -0.64
CA TYR A 153 6.52 -21.87 -0.72
C TYR A 153 6.02 -21.93 -2.15
N GLN A 154 5.11 -22.88 -2.40
CA GLN A 154 4.37 -22.97 -3.65
C GLN A 154 3.08 -22.16 -3.56
N LYS A 155 2.50 -21.83 -4.73
CA LYS A 155 1.25 -21.07 -4.80
C LYS A 155 0.13 -21.68 -3.94
N GLU A 156 0.03 -23.00 -3.97
CA GLU A 156 -0.99 -23.80 -3.28
C GLU A 156 -0.84 -23.79 -1.74
N GLU A 157 0.28 -23.27 -1.22
CA GLU A 157 0.54 -23.13 0.22
C GLU A 157 0.25 -21.72 0.72
N LEU A 158 -0.19 -20.81 -0.17
CA LEU A 158 -0.44 -19.41 0.14
C LEU A 158 -1.93 -19.12 0.23
N MET A 159 -2.32 -18.41 1.28
CA MET A 159 -3.64 -17.85 1.48
C MET A 159 -3.55 -16.33 1.64
N ALA A 160 -4.48 -15.61 1.05
CA ALA A 160 -4.59 -14.16 1.23
C ALA A 160 -6.04 -13.72 1.39
N PHE A 161 -6.26 -12.72 2.24
CA PHE A 161 -7.53 -12.03 2.42
C PHE A 161 -7.44 -10.63 1.83
N GLY A 162 -8.46 -10.22 1.08
CA GLY A 162 -8.52 -8.91 0.46
C GLY A 162 -9.95 -8.42 0.27
N ASP A 163 -10.12 -7.13 0.01
CA ASP A 163 -11.43 -6.50 -0.24
C ASP A 163 -11.37 -5.39 -1.29
N GLY A 164 -10.19 -4.86 -1.57
CA GLY A 164 -9.98 -3.72 -2.45
C GLY A 164 -9.45 -4.09 -3.85
N HIS A 165 -9.63 -3.18 -4.81
CA HIS A 165 -9.07 -3.34 -6.16
C HIS A 165 -7.54 -3.50 -6.16
N ASN A 166 -6.84 -2.89 -5.20
CA ASN A 166 -5.40 -3.03 -5.04
C ASN A 166 -4.97 -4.39 -4.46
N ASP A 167 -5.93 -5.28 -4.12
CA ASP A 167 -5.69 -6.66 -3.69
C ASP A 167 -5.75 -7.66 -4.85
N ILE A 168 -6.33 -7.30 -5.99
CA ILE A 168 -6.52 -8.21 -7.12
C ILE A 168 -5.20 -8.90 -7.50
N GLU A 169 -4.12 -8.13 -7.67
CA GLU A 169 -2.81 -8.69 -8.03
C GLU A 169 -2.31 -9.71 -6.97
N MET A 170 -2.60 -9.49 -5.70
CA MET A 170 -2.28 -10.38 -4.59
C MET A 170 -3.13 -11.68 -4.66
N LEU A 171 -4.43 -11.53 -4.86
CA LEU A 171 -5.37 -12.65 -4.93
C LEU A 171 -5.04 -13.60 -6.09
N ASP A 172 -4.56 -13.08 -7.23
CA ASP A 172 -4.22 -13.87 -8.41
C ASP A 172 -2.97 -14.76 -8.23
N VAL A 173 -2.07 -14.42 -7.29
CA VAL A 173 -0.80 -15.13 -7.10
C VAL A 173 -0.81 -16.14 -5.95
N VAL A 174 -1.91 -16.25 -5.21
CA VAL A 174 -2.07 -17.20 -4.10
C VAL A 174 -2.99 -18.37 -4.49
N GLY A 175 -2.84 -19.52 -3.83
CA GLY A 175 -3.68 -20.70 -4.05
C GLY A 175 -5.04 -20.59 -3.40
N TYR A 176 -5.13 -19.83 -2.30
CA TYR A 176 -6.40 -19.61 -1.56
C TYR A 176 -6.70 -18.11 -1.46
N PRO A 177 -7.19 -17.49 -2.56
CA PRO A 177 -7.64 -16.12 -2.53
C PRO A 177 -9.01 -16.02 -1.85
N ILE A 178 -9.09 -15.26 -0.76
CA ILE A 178 -10.32 -15.06 0.01
C ILE A 178 -10.69 -13.58 -0.06
N VAL A 179 -11.93 -13.29 -0.44
CA VAL A 179 -12.43 -11.92 -0.51
C VAL A 179 -13.48 -11.68 0.57
N MET A 180 -13.37 -10.54 1.23
CA MET A 180 -14.33 -10.09 2.24
C MET A 180 -15.66 -9.70 1.58
N GLU A 181 -16.79 -9.89 2.29
CA GLU A 181 -18.14 -9.60 1.77
C GLU A 181 -18.33 -8.14 1.30
N ASN A 182 -17.63 -7.19 1.94
CA ASN A 182 -17.64 -5.78 1.57
C ASN A 182 -16.87 -5.46 0.27
N GLY A 183 -16.11 -6.41 -0.28
CA GLY A 183 -15.42 -6.24 -1.56
C GLY A 183 -16.40 -6.06 -2.72
N SER A 184 -16.00 -5.32 -3.75
CA SER A 184 -16.79 -5.12 -4.96
C SER A 184 -16.96 -6.43 -5.74
N ASP A 185 -17.96 -6.49 -6.64
CA ASP A 185 -18.20 -7.68 -7.48
C ASP A 185 -17.00 -8.01 -8.36
N GLU A 186 -16.22 -7.01 -8.78
CA GLU A 186 -14.98 -7.21 -9.55
C GLU A 186 -13.93 -7.94 -8.71
N VAL A 187 -13.69 -7.51 -7.48
CA VAL A 187 -12.72 -8.16 -6.57
C VAL A 187 -13.18 -9.57 -6.21
N LYS A 188 -14.48 -9.78 -5.99
CA LYS A 188 -15.07 -11.10 -5.67
C LYS A 188 -14.88 -12.15 -6.76
N GLN A 189 -14.71 -11.74 -8.02
CA GLN A 189 -14.44 -12.67 -9.14
C GLN A 189 -13.06 -13.36 -9.02
N HIS A 190 -12.15 -12.82 -8.22
CA HIS A 190 -10.82 -13.38 -7.94
C HIS A 190 -10.81 -14.32 -6.72
N ALA A 191 -11.93 -14.52 -6.05
CA ALA A 191 -12.02 -15.32 -4.84
C ALA A 191 -12.26 -16.81 -5.14
N CYS A 192 -11.58 -17.69 -4.40
CA CYS A 192 -12.03 -19.08 -4.26
C CYS A 192 -13.07 -19.23 -3.13
N TYR A 193 -13.11 -18.29 -2.19
CA TYR A 193 -14.06 -18.23 -1.11
C TYR A 193 -14.38 -16.76 -0.75
N ILE A 194 -15.66 -16.45 -0.52
CA ILE A 194 -16.09 -15.15 -0.02
C ILE A 194 -16.45 -15.35 1.45
N CYS A 195 -15.69 -14.69 2.33
CA CYS A 195 -15.97 -14.70 3.76
C CYS A 195 -16.83 -13.50 4.17
N ASP A 196 -17.36 -13.54 5.38
CA ASP A 196 -18.11 -12.43 5.95
C ASP A 196 -17.27 -11.13 6.01
N ASP A 197 -17.93 -10.01 6.27
CA ASP A 197 -17.34 -8.70 6.55
C ASP A 197 -16.41 -8.76 7.77
N VAL A 198 -15.45 -7.84 7.84
CA VAL A 198 -14.49 -7.73 8.96
C VAL A 198 -15.21 -7.54 10.30
N GLU A 199 -16.30 -6.77 10.33
CA GLU A 199 -17.12 -6.55 11.54
C GLU A 199 -17.89 -7.81 11.99
N LYS A 200 -18.00 -8.80 11.13
CA LYS A 200 -18.64 -10.10 11.38
C LYS A 200 -17.63 -11.24 11.54
N GLU A 201 -16.40 -10.92 11.92
CA GLU A 201 -15.31 -11.90 12.09
C GLU A 201 -14.98 -12.69 10.82
N GLY A 202 -15.06 -12.05 9.64
CA GLY A 202 -14.90 -12.73 8.34
C GLY A 202 -13.57 -13.45 8.20
N ILE A 203 -12.46 -12.87 8.65
CA ILE A 203 -11.13 -13.52 8.62
C ILE A 203 -11.12 -14.79 9.47
N LEU A 204 -11.63 -14.72 10.72
CA LEU A 204 -11.73 -15.87 11.62
C LEU A 204 -12.55 -17.00 10.99
N LYS A 205 -13.71 -16.68 10.42
CA LYS A 205 -14.57 -17.65 9.75
C LYS A 205 -13.93 -18.24 8.50
N GLY A 206 -13.19 -17.42 7.73
CA GLY A 206 -12.42 -17.89 6.58
C GLY A 206 -11.35 -18.90 6.99
N LEU A 207 -10.57 -18.60 8.03
CA LEU A 207 -9.56 -19.53 8.56
C LEU A 207 -10.17 -20.84 9.07
N LYS A 208 -11.33 -20.77 9.77
CA LYS A 208 -12.08 -21.97 10.21
C LYS A 208 -12.61 -22.78 9.03
N HIS A 209 -13.12 -22.13 7.99
CA HIS A 209 -13.62 -22.82 6.79
C HIS A 209 -12.56 -23.73 6.16
N PHE A 210 -11.30 -23.29 6.17
CA PHE A 210 -10.17 -24.06 5.65
C PHE A 210 -9.46 -24.92 6.72
N ASN A 211 -10.02 -25.05 7.94
CA ASN A 211 -9.49 -25.84 9.06
C ASN A 211 -8.08 -25.45 9.47
N LEU A 212 -7.71 -24.17 9.37
CA LEU A 212 -6.43 -23.65 9.79
C LEU A 212 -6.39 -23.30 11.30
N ILE A 213 -7.56 -23.10 11.88
CA ILE A 213 -7.77 -22.86 13.30
C ILE A 213 -9.04 -23.55 13.78
N ASP A 214 -9.19 -23.75 15.11
CA ASP A 214 -10.34 -24.37 15.79
C ASP A 214 -11.55 -23.42 15.92
#